data_a76dec6605dc7b34f4dc95db240e035c
#
_entry.id   a76dec6605dc7b34f4dc95db240e035c
#
_cell.length_a   1.000
_cell.length_b   1.000
_cell.length_c   1.000
_cell.angle_alpha   90.00
_cell.angle_beta   90.00
_cell.angle_gamma   90.00
#
_symmetry.space_group_name_H-M   'P 1'
#
loop_
_entity.id
_entity.type
_entity.pdbx_description
1 polymer ?
#
loop_
_entity_poly.entity_id
_entity_poly.type
_entity_poly.pdbx_seq_one_letter_code
_entity_poly.pdbx_strand_id
1 'polypeptide(L)'
;MKSNLTREEAYTLLKKYNKEAFHIQHALTVEGVLRWFAKDLGYGEDEEYWAITGLLHDIDFELYPEEHCKKAPELLKDGGVADDMIYSICSHGYEICCDVEPKHEMEKVLFAADELTGLIWSAALMRPSKSVMDMELKSLKKKFKDKRFAAGCSRDIIKLGAERLGWELDVLMEKTMEAMRSCEADIAAFMENYEA
;
A
#
# COMPACT_ATOMS: atom_id res chain seq x y z
N MET A 1 6.78 17.06 -4.85
CA MET A 1 7.72 15.97 -5.26
C MET A 1 7.45 15.60 -6.71
N LYS A 2 8.42 15.08 -7.47
CA LYS A 2 8.18 14.68 -8.86
C LYS A 2 8.81 13.30 -9.09
N SER A 3 8.02 12.36 -9.61
CA SER A 3 8.56 11.10 -10.09
C SER A 3 9.37 11.34 -11.38
N ASN A 4 10.46 10.62 -11.52
CA ASN A 4 11.23 10.54 -12.76
C ASN A 4 10.72 9.43 -13.69
N LEU A 5 9.70 8.68 -13.27
CA LEU A 5 8.99 7.68 -14.06
C LEU A 5 7.53 8.13 -14.24
N THR A 6 6.98 7.83 -15.40
CA THR A 6 5.53 7.83 -15.60
C THR A 6 4.90 6.61 -14.90
N ARG A 7 3.60 6.65 -14.63
CA ARG A 7 2.87 5.50 -14.08
C ARG A 7 3.01 4.25 -14.98
N GLU A 8 2.99 4.43 -16.29
CA GLU A 8 3.11 3.32 -17.25
C GLU A 8 4.49 2.64 -17.18
N GLU A 9 5.56 3.45 -17.08
CA GLU A 9 6.92 2.94 -16.88
C GLU A 9 7.06 2.22 -15.54
N ALA A 10 6.50 2.78 -14.46
CA ALA A 10 6.50 2.16 -13.14
C ALA A 10 5.73 0.82 -13.13
N TYR A 11 4.56 0.76 -13.78
CA TYR A 11 3.82 -0.48 -13.91
C TYR A 11 4.57 -1.53 -14.74
N THR A 12 5.21 -1.09 -15.82
CA THR A 12 6.07 -1.98 -16.63
C THR A 12 7.24 -2.54 -15.81
N LEU A 13 7.83 -1.71 -14.94
CA LEU A 13 8.88 -2.15 -14.02
C LEU A 13 8.35 -3.15 -12.99
N LEU A 14 7.19 -2.88 -12.37
CA LEU A 14 6.54 -3.80 -11.44
C LEU A 14 6.33 -5.19 -12.08
N LYS A 15 5.80 -5.23 -13.31
CA LYS A 15 5.50 -6.47 -14.06
C LYS A 15 6.74 -7.33 -14.40
N LYS A 16 7.93 -6.82 -14.27
CA LYS A 16 9.15 -7.62 -14.42
C LYS A 16 9.34 -8.59 -13.25
N TYR A 17 8.89 -8.21 -12.07
CA TYR A 17 9.17 -8.91 -10.81
C TYR A 17 7.90 -9.46 -10.14
N ASN A 18 6.72 -8.93 -10.50
CA ASN A 18 5.42 -9.31 -9.94
C ASN A 18 4.46 -9.70 -11.07
N LYS A 19 3.92 -10.92 -11.01
CA LYS A 19 3.02 -11.49 -12.01
C LYS A 19 1.76 -12.09 -11.40
N GLU A 20 1.83 -12.52 -10.14
CA GLU A 20 0.68 -13.08 -9.47
C GLU A 20 -0.42 -12.02 -9.27
N ALA A 21 -1.66 -12.38 -9.62
CA ALA A 21 -2.80 -11.48 -9.54
C ALA A 21 -2.96 -10.82 -8.16
N PHE A 22 -2.66 -11.55 -7.09
CA PHE A 22 -2.72 -11.05 -5.72
C PHE A 22 -1.75 -9.87 -5.50
N HIS A 23 -0.49 -10.01 -5.91
CA HIS A 23 0.53 -8.96 -5.74
C HIS A 23 0.22 -7.73 -6.59
N ILE A 24 -0.23 -7.93 -7.83
CA ILE A 24 -0.64 -6.83 -8.71
C ILE A 24 -1.84 -6.09 -8.12
N GLN A 25 -2.84 -6.81 -7.64
CA GLN A 25 -4.01 -6.18 -7.01
C GLN A 25 -3.64 -5.40 -5.75
N HIS A 26 -2.74 -5.93 -4.91
CA HIS A 26 -2.24 -5.22 -3.74
C HIS A 26 -1.50 -3.94 -4.13
N ALA A 27 -0.57 -4.02 -5.07
CA ALA A 27 0.17 -2.86 -5.58
C ALA A 27 -0.76 -1.75 -6.12
N LEU A 28 -1.77 -2.12 -6.91
CA LEU A 28 -2.78 -1.17 -7.41
C LEU A 28 -3.64 -0.59 -6.29
N THR A 29 -3.93 -1.37 -5.26
CA THR A 29 -4.68 -0.90 -4.09
C THR A 29 -3.87 0.15 -3.33
N VAL A 30 -2.60 -0.12 -3.05
CA VAL A 30 -1.73 0.83 -2.33
C VAL A 30 -1.45 2.07 -3.20
N GLU A 31 -1.31 1.94 -4.52
CA GLU A 31 -1.27 3.06 -5.47
C GLU A 31 -2.48 3.98 -5.29
N GLY A 32 -3.70 3.42 -5.36
CA GLY A 32 -4.95 4.17 -5.23
C GLY A 32 -5.12 4.81 -3.86
N VAL A 33 -4.75 4.08 -2.81
CA VAL A 33 -4.80 4.57 -1.42
C VAL A 33 -3.86 5.75 -1.22
N LEU A 34 -2.61 5.68 -1.68
CA LEU A 34 -1.67 6.79 -1.55
C LEU A 34 -2.11 8.01 -2.39
N ARG A 35 -2.65 7.81 -3.58
CA ARG A 35 -3.21 8.88 -4.41
C ARG A 35 -4.35 9.60 -3.69
N TRP A 36 -5.23 8.86 -3.04
CA TRP A 36 -6.32 9.43 -2.27
C TRP A 36 -5.80 10.24 -1.07
N PHE A 37 -4.86 9.67 -0.29
CA PHE A 37 -4.27 10.36 0.86
C PHE A 37 -3.52 11.63 0.46
N ALA A 38 -2.82 11.63 -0.68
CA ALA A 38 -2.17 12.84 -1.18
C ALA A 38 -3.17 14.00 -1.31
N LYS A 39 -4.36 13.74 -1.86
CA LYS A 39 -5.43 14.74 -2.00
C LYS A 39 -6.03 15.13 -0.66
N ASP A 40 -6.36 14.15 0.17
CA ASP A 40 -6.99 14.35 1.48
C ASP A 40 -6.12 15.17 2.44
N LEU A 41 -4.80 14.98 2.37
CA LEU A 41 -3.83 15.67 3.22
C LEU A 41 -3.26 16.96 2.62
N GLY A 42 -3.77 17.40 1.47
CA GLY A 42 -3.36 18.66 0.84
C GLY A 42 -2.10 18.60 -0.04
N TYR A 43 -1.63 17.40 -0.39
CA TYR A 43 -0.50 17.14 -1.28
C TYR A 43 -0.96 16.80 -2.72
N GLY A 44 -2.07 17.35 -3.19
CA GLY A 44 -2.65 17.00 -4.49
C GLY A 44 -1.72 17.24 -5.67
N GLU A 45 -0.78 18.20 -5.58
CA GLU A 45 0.24 18.42 -6.61
C GLU A 45 1.29 17.30 -6.68
N ASP A 46 1.43 16.51 -5.63
CA ASP A 46 2.36 15.40 -5.51
C ASP A 46 1.68 14.03 -5.68
N GLU A 47 0.37 13.99 -6.01
CA GLU A 47 -0.43 12.77 -6.01
C GLU A 47 0.16 11.64 -6.87
N GLU A 48 0.79 11.97 -8.00
CA GLU A 48 1.41 11.00 -8.89
C GLU A 48 2.67 10.38 -8.27
N TYR A 49 3.47 11.19 -7.56
CA TYR A 49 4.63 10.67 -6.83
C TYR A 49 4.21 9.69 -5.72
N TRP A 50 3.17 10.06 -4.95
CA TRP A 50 2.62 9.20 -3.91
C TRP A 50 2.11 7.88 -4.50
N ALA A 51 1.35 7.97 -5.59
CA ALA A 51 0.78 6.81 -6.26
C ALA A 51 1.85 5.86 -6.80
N ILE A 52 2.88 6.37 -7.48
CA ILE A 52 3.98 5.55 -8.02
C ILE A 52 4.78 4.91 -6.87
N THR A 53 4.99 5.62 -5.76
CA THR A 53 5.62 5.05 -4.57
C THR A 53 4.80 3.85 -4.05
N GLY A 54 3.48 4.00 -3.94
CA GLY A 54 2.59 2.90 -3.54
C GLY A 54 2.56 1.74 -4.54
N LEU A 55 2.60 2.03 -5.83
CA LEU A 55 2.63 1.00 -6.88
C LEU A 55 3.88 0.12 -6.81
N LEU A 56 5.02 0.69 -6.42
CA LEU A 56 6.32 0.00 -6.42
C LEU A 56 6.78 -0.49 -5.05
N HIS A 57 6.00 -0.27 -3.96
CA HIS A 57 6.48 -0.54 -2.60
C HIS A 57 6.93 -1.99 -2.39
N ASP A 58 6.21 -2.95 -2.93
CA ASP A 58 6.44 -4.39 -2.81
C ASP A 58 7.13 -5.02 -4.04
N ILE A 59 7.92 -4.25 -4.79
CA ILE A 59 8.50 -4.71 -6.06
C ILE A 59 9.31 -6.00 -5.93
N ASP A 60 9.91 -6.25 -4.78
CA ASP A 60 10.77 -7.42 -4.53
C ASP A 60 10.03 -8.58 -3.82
N PHE A 61 8.81 -8.35 -3.32
CA PHE A 61 8.17 -9.28 -2.40
C PHE A 61 7.83 -10.65 -3.04
N GLU A 62 7.38 -10.68 -4.29
CA GLU A 62 7.01 -11.95 -4.96
C GLU A 62 8.22 -12.86 -5.20
N LEU A 63 9.35 -12.29 -5.64
CA LEU A 63 10.54 -13.07 -5.99
C LEU A 63 11.55 -13.21 -4.85
N TYR A 64 11.57 -12.27 -3.91
CA TYR A 64 12.58 -12.18 -2.85
C TYR A 64 11.97 -11.94 -1.46
N PRO A 65 10.94 -12.71 -1.02
CA PRO A 65 10.22 -12.45 0.23
C PRO A 65 11.15 -12.42 1.46
N GLU A 66 12.20 -13.23 1.48
CA GLU A 66 13.18 -13.26 2.58
C GLU A 66 14.17 -12.08 2.57
N GLU A 67 14.22 -11.37 1.44
CA GLU A 67 15.07 -10.18 1.25
C GLU A 67 14.23 -8.92 1.01
N HIS A 68 12.98 -8.95 1.40
CA HIS A 68 12.04 -7.83 1.24
C HIS A 68 12.62 -6.52 1.81
N CYS A 69 12.44 -5.42 1.08
CA CYS A 69 13.04 -4.10 1.29
C CYS A 69 14.58 -4.04 1.22
N LYS A 70 15.26 -5.18 1.18
CA LYS A 70 16.74 -5.25 1.00
C LYS A 70 17.10 -5.40 -0.46
N LYS A 71 16.28 -6.14 -1.22
CA LYS A 71 16.47 -6.33 -2.66
C LYS A 71 15.84 -5.19 -3.47
N ALA A 72 14.78 -4.56 -2.97
CA ALA A 72 14.08 -3.46 -3.63
C ALA A 72 15.00 -2.33 -4.14
N PRO A 73 16.00 -1.81 -3.38
CA PRO A 73 16.89 -0.76 -3.88
C PRO A 73 17.63 -1.11 -5.16
N GLU A 74 18.11 -2.34 -5.30
CA GLU A 74 18.79 -2.81 -6.50
C GLU A 74 17.84 -2.84 -7.71
N LEU A 75 16.66 -3.47 -7.53
CA LEU A 75 15.67 -3.62 -8.60
C LEU A 75 15.14 -2.26 -9.08
N LEU A 76 14.89 -1.34 -8.14
CA LEU A 76 14.40 0.01 -8.43
C LEU A 76 15.47 0.84 -9.14
N LYS A 77 16.73 0.76 -8.68
CA LYS A 77 17.84 1.48 -9.30
C LYS A 77 18.12 1.00 -10.72
N ASP A 78 18.07 -0.30 -10.94
CA ASP A 78 18.19 -0.90 -12.28
C ASP A 78 17.01 -0.50 -13.20
N GLY A 79 15.85 -0.22 -12.61
CA GLY A 79 14.68 0.35 -13.27
C GLY A 79 14.74 1.85 -13.51
N GLY A 80 15.81 2.53 -13.05
CA GLY A 80 16.00 3.97 -13.21
C GLY A 80 15.21 4.83 -12.21
N VAL A 81 14.71 4.26 -11.13
CA VAL A 81 14.01 5.01 -10.06
C VAL A 81 15.00 5.89 -9.30
N ALA A 82 14.60 7.11 -8.98
CA ALA A 82 15.43 8.07 -8.25
C ALA A 82 15.63 7.65 -6.79
N ASP A 83 16.80 8.01 -6.21
CA ASP A 83 17.20 7.57 -4.87
C ASP A 83 16.24 8.03 -3.75
N ASP A 84 15.61 9.20 -3.90
CA ASP A 84 14.60 9.72 -2.94
C ASP A 84 13.32 8.87 -2.95
N MET A 85 12.86 8.44 -4.12
CA MET A 85 11.72 7.52 -4.23
C MET A 85 12.08 6.12 -3.72
N ILE A 86 13.29 5.63 -3.98
CA ILE A 86 13.77 4.35 -3.41
C ILE A 86 13.74 4.40 -1.89
N TYR A 87 14.21 5.50 -1.29
CA TYR A 87 14.13 5.70 0.16
C TYR A 87 12.68 5.62 0.66
N SER A 88 11.78 6.38 0.01
CA SER A 88 10.37 6.41 0.37
C SER A 88 9.70 5.04 0.25
N ILE A 89 10.01 4.30 -0.82
CA ILE A 89 9.52 2.93 -1.02
C ILE A 89 10.00 2.03 0.13
N CYS A 90 11.29 1.99 0.42
CA CYS A 90 11.83 1.10 1.45
C CYS A 90 11.38 1.45 2.87
N SER A 91 10.92 2.68 3.11
CA SER A 91 10.52 3.13 4.44
C SER A 91 9.29 2.40 5.01
N HIS A 92 8.47 1.74 4.16
CA HIS A 92 7.36 0.94 4.65
C HIS A 92 7.80 -0.31 5.43
N GLY A 93 9.01 -0.81 5.16
CA GLY A 93 9.59 -1.96 5.88
C GLY A 93 10.30 -1.62 7.19
N TYR A 94 10.23 -0.36 7.66
CA TYR A 94 10.89 0.06 8.89
C TYR A 94 10.43 -0.75 10.11
N GLU A 95 11.38 -1.17 10.95
CA GLU A 95 11.16 -2.07 12.10
C GLU A 95 10.59 -3.47 11.75
N ILE A 96 10.39 -3.78 10.46
CA ILE A 96 9.93 -5.09 9.99
C ILE A 96 11.11 -5.84 9.33
N CYS A 97 11.71 -5.24 8.31
CA CYS A 97 12.73 -5.87 7.46
C CYS A 97 13.90 -4.94 7.11
N CYS A 98 13.82 -3.64 7.42
CA CYS A 98 14.89 -2.66 7.18
C CYS A 98 14.90 -1.54 8.22
N ASP A 99 15.97 -0.70 8.20
CA ASP A 99 16.17 0.43 9.13
C ASP A 99 15.92 1.79 8.45
N VAL A 100 15.12 1.83 7.37
CA VAL A 100 14.79 3.07 6.65
C VAL A 100 13.58 3.72 7.29
N GLU A 101 13.82 4.70 8.18
CA GLU A 101 12.75 5.34 8.95
C GLU A 101 11.85 6.24 8.09
N PRO A 102 10.50 6.12 8.17
CA PRO A 102 9.59 7.02 7.48
C PRO A 102 9.64 8.44 8.07
N LYS A 103 10.01 9.43 7.25
CA LYS A 103 10.18 10.84 7.63
C LYS A 103 9.09 11.73 7.06
N HIS A 104 8.88 11.65 5.74
CA HIS A 104 7.84 12.40 5.06
C HIS A 104 6.45 11.85 5.41
N GLU A 105 5.41 12.69 5.36
CA GLU A 105 4.05 12.28 5.67
C GLU A 105 3.55 11.15 4.77
N MET A 106 3.90 11.18 3.49
CA MET A 106 3.65 10.08 2.54
C MET A 106 4.23 8.75 3.03
N GLU A 107 5.47 8.75 3.49
CA GLU A 107 6.16 7.55 3.97
C GLU A 107 5.48 6.99 5.23
N LYS A 108 5.04 7.89 6.12
CA LYS A 108 4.27 7.51 7.32
C LYS A 108 2.90 6.95 6.96
N VAL A 109 2.25 7.51 5.93
CA VAL A 109 0.98 6.99 5.42
C VAL A 109 1.19 5.62 4.79
N LEU A 110 2.20 5.43 3.96
CA LEU A 110 2.52 4.13 3.37
C LEU A 110 2.78 3.08 4.46
N PHE A 111 3.66 3.39 5.41
CA PHE A 111 3.95 2.52 6.56
C PHE A 111 2.70 2.14 7.37
N ALA A 112 1.77 3.08 7.58
CA ALA A 112 0.56 2.86 8.38
C ALA A 112 -0.54 2.12 7.61
N ALA A 113 -0.66 2.37 6.30
CA ALA A 113 -1.79 1.91 5.50
C ALA A 113 -1.54 0.57 4.80
N ASP A 114 -0.30 0.21 4.49
CA ASP A 114 0.04 -0.98 3.75
C ASP A 114 -0.58 -2.25 4.39
N GLU A 115 -0.16 -2.62 5.56
CA GLU A 115 -0.69 -3.76 6.32
C GLU A 115 -2.21 -3.66 6.57
N LEU A 116 -2.72 -2.43 6.73
CA LEU A 116 -4.14 -2.19 6.94
C LEU A 116 -4.96 -2.45 5.68
N THR A 117 -4.43 -2.14 4.49
CA THR A 117 -5.10 -2.45 3.22
C THR A 117 -5.31 -3.95 3.05
N GLY A 118 -4.32 -4.77 3.37
CA GLY A 118 -4.40 -6.23 3.35
C GLY A 118 -5.46 -6.77 4.32
N LEU A 119 -5.53 -6.20 5.52
CA LEU A 119 -6.54 -6.58 6.52
C LEU A 119 -7.97 -6.18 6.07
N ILE A 120 -8.15 -4.96 5.52
CA ILE A 120 -9.43 -4.49 5.00
C ILE A 120 -9.87 -5.36 3.84
N TRP A 121 -8.98 -5.63 2.88
CA TRP A 121 -9.27 -6.50 1.74
C TRP A 121 -9.68 -7.91 2.17
N SER A 122 -8.93 -8.52 3.10
CA SER A 122 -9.30 -9.81 3.67
C SER A 122 -10.70 -9.79 4.32
N ALA A 123 -11.05 -8.69 4.99
CA ALA A 123 -12.38 -8.53 5.59
C ALA A 123 -13.48 -8.35 4.53
N ALA A 124 -13.19 -7.65 3.44
CA ALA A 124 -14.11 -7.47 2.31
C ALA A 124 -14.44 -8.82 1.65
N LEU A 125 -13.44 -9.65 1.37
CA LEU A 125 -13.62 -10.97 0.75
C LEU A 125 -14.52 -11.92 1.53
N MET A 126 -14.65 -11.74 2.87
CA MET A 126 -15.55 -12.52 3.71
C MET A 126 -17.00 -12.02 3.71
N ARG A 127 -17.27 -10.89 3.08
CA ARG A 127 -18.62 -10.34 2.96
C ARG A 127 -19.34 -10.97 1.76
N PRO A 128 -20.69 -11.03 1.77
CA PRO A 128 -21.45 -11.46 0.59
C PRO A 128 -21.15 -10.59 -0.65
N SER A 129 -20.95 -9.29 -0.45
CA SER A 129 -20.61 -8.32 -1.51
C SER A 129 -19.19 -8.50 -2.06
N LYS A 130 -18.27 -9.08 -1.26
CA LYS A 130 -16.82 -9.12 -1.52
C LYS A 130 -16.22 -7.72 -1.81
N SER A 131 -16.78 -6.68 -1.19
CA SER A 131 -16.48 -5.28 -1.46
C SER A 131 -16.26 -4.50 -0.18
N VAL A 132 -15.43 -3.44 -0.25
CA VAL A 132 -15.24 -2.48 0.85
C VAL A 132 -16.36 -1.44 0.90
N MET A 133 -17.18 -1.33 -0.16
CA MET A 133 -18.21 -0.28 -0.29
C MET A 133 -19.26 -0.32 0.82
N ASP A 134 -19.68 -1.50 1.26
CA ASP A 134 -20.70 -1.70 2.29
C ASP A 134 -20.09 -2.03 3.67
N MET A 135 -18.76 -1.96 3.82
CA MET A 135 -18.07 -2.25 5.08
C MET A 135 -18.21 -1.09 6.07
N GLU A 136 -18.57 -1.39 7.30
CA GLU A 136 -18.63 -0.42 8.39
C GLU A 136 -17.39 -0.52 9.29
N LEU A 137 -16.94 0.60 9.85
CA LEU A 137 -15.83 0.66 10.80
C LEU A 137 -15.98 -0.36 11.94
N LYS A 138 -17.19 -0.51 12.49
CA LYS A 138 -17.48 -1.48 13.56
C LYS A 138 -17.15 -2.91 13.15
N SER A 139 -17.42 -3.27 11.89
CA SER A 139 -17.10 -4.58 11.34
C SER A 139 -15.60 -4.79 11.21
N LEU A 140 -14.89 -3.80 10.68
CA LEU A 140 -13.43 -3.82 10.56
C LEU A 140 -12.76 -3.93 11.94
N LYS A 141 -13.19 -3.14 12.93
CA LYS A 141 -12.68 -3.19 14.32
C LYS A 141 -12.85 -4.58 14.96
N LYS A 142 -13.94 -5.28 14.66
CA LYS A 142 -14.14 -6.65 15.12
C LYS A 142 -13.10 -7.61 14.50
N LYS A 143 -12.83 -7.47 13.21
CA LYS A 143 -11.81 -8.26 12.50
C LYS A 143 -10.39 -7.92 12.97
N PHE A 144 -10.11 -6.65 13.20
CA PHE A 144 -8.82 -6.21 13.74
C PHE A 144 -8.50 -6.83 15.11
N LYS A 145 -9.48 -6.98 15.97
CA LYS A 145 -9.32 -7.62 17.31
C LYS A 145 -9.09 -9.13 17.24
N ASP A 146 -9.54 -9.79 16.19
CA ASP A 146 -9.30 -11.22 16.01
C ASP A 146 -7.88 -11.44 15.43
N LYS A 147 -6.94 -11.81 16.29
CA LYS A 147 -5.53 -12.03 15.92
C LYS A 147 -5.32 -13.19 14.94
N ARG A 148 -6.29 -14.12 14.80
CA ARG A 148 -6.20 -15.23 13.85
C ARG A 148 -6.68 -14.83 12.46
N PHE A 149 -7.49 -13.77 12.38
CA PHE A 149 -7.97 -13.25 11.11
C PHE A 149 -6.87 -12.44 10.43
N ALA A 150 -6.59 -12.71 9.15
CA ALA A 150 -5.51 -12.05 8.39
C ALA A 150 -4.23 -11.94 9.24
N ALA A 151 -3.74 -13.08 9.74
CA ALA A 151 -2.63 -13.14 10.70
C ALA A 151 -1.30 -12.61 10.13
N GLY A 152 -1.17 -12.56 8.80
CA GLY A 152 -0.03 -11.95 8.12
C GLY A 152 0.00 -10.42 8.24
N CYS A 153 -1.14 -9.76 8.50
CA CYS A 153 -1.17 -8.31 8.67
C CYS A 153 -0.85 -7.93 10.13
N SER A 154 0.23 -7.21 10.36
CA SER A 154 0.72 -6.84 11.69
C SER A 154 -0.12 -5.73 12.32
N ARG A 155 -0.88 -6.09 13.38
CA ARG A 155 -1.68 -5.11 14.16
C ARG A 155 -0.80 -4.11 14.89
N ASP A 156 0.39 -4.50 15.26
CA ASP A 156 1.30 -3.63 16.01
C ASP A 156 1.93 -2.59 15.07
N ILE A 157 2.26 -2.96 13.83
CA ILE A 157 2.69 -2.01 12.80
C ILE A 157 1.58 -1.02 12.45
N ILE A 158 0.33 -1.49 12.27
CA ILE A 158 -0.81 -0.61 12.00
C ILE A 158 -1.02 0.41 13.12
N LYS A 159 -0.92 0.00 14.39
CA LYS A 159 -1.02 0.91 15.55
C LYS A 159 0.14 1.91 15.58
N LEU A 160 1.37 1.39 15.42
CA LEU A 160 2.56 2.24 15.37
C LEU A 160 2.47 3.27 14.24
N GLY A 161 1.93 2.86 13.08
CA GLY A 161 1.67 3.76 11.96
C GLY A 161 0.69 4.88 12.32
N ALA A 162 -0.42 4.56 13.00
CA ALA A 162 -1.36 5.55 13.49
C ALA A 162 -0.67 6.54 14.47
N GLU A 163 0.12 6.02 15.42
CA GLU A 163 0.88 6.84 16.37
C GLU A 163 1.88 7.77 15.68
N ARG A 164 2.61 7.29 14.66
CA ARG A 164 3.57 8.09 13.87
C ARG A 164 2.91 9.20 13.07
N LEU A 165 1.65 9.00 12.65
CA LEU A 165 0.81 10.02 12.00
C LEU A 165 0.17 10.98 13.01
N GLY A 166 0.19 10.66 14.31
CA GLY A 166 -0.53 11.40 15.34
C GLY A 166 -2.05 11.21 15.23
N TRP A 167 -2.49 10.09 14.69
CA TRP A 167 -3.91 9.79 14.48
C TRP A 167 -4.41 8.71 15.44
N GLU A 168 -5.68 8.84 15.81
CA GLU A 168 -6.40 7.73 16.43
C GLU A 168 -6.54 6.56 15.43
N LEU A 169 -6.43 5.34 15.92
CA LEU A 169 -6.53 4.14 15.08
C LEU A 169 -7.83 4.08 14.27
N ASP A 170 -8.93 4.54 14.86
CA ASP A 170 -10.24 4.59 14.18
C ASP A 170 -10.21 5.55 12.98
N VAL A 171 -9.51 6.68 13.10
CA VAL A 171 -9.33 7.65 12.02
C VAL A 171 -8.51 7.03 10.87
N LEU A 172 -7.41 6.35 11.19
CA LEU A 172 -6.63 5.63 10.18
C LEU A 172 -7.47 4.59 9.44
N MET A 173 -8.25 3.78 10.18
CA MET A 173 -9.13 2.77 9.61
C MET A 173 -10.20 3.38 8.69
N GLU A 174 -10.88 4.44 9.12
CA GLU A 174 -11.92 5.10 8.32
C GLU A 174 -11.34 5.68 7.04
N LYS A 175 -10.26 6.45 7.14
CA LYS A 175 -9.60 7.06 5.97
C LYS A 175 -9.08 6.01 4.98
N THR A 176 -8.47 4.93 5.47
CA THR A 176 -8.00 3.85 4.58
C THR A 176 -9.16 3.14 3.90
N MET A 177 -10.29 2.90 4.59
CA MET A 177 -11.50 2.35 3.96
C MET A 177 -12.05 3.29 2.88
N GLU A 178 -12.10 4.60 3.11
CA GLU A 178 -12.54 5.60 2.12
C GLU A 178 -11.60 5.64 0.92
N ALA A 179 -10.30 5.61 1.15
CA ALA A 179 -9.30 5.54 0.10
C ALA A 179 -9.48 4.28 -0.76
N MET A 180 -9.67 3.11 -0.16
CA MET A 180 -9.91 1.86 -0.89
C MET A 180 -11.22 1.89 -1.67
N ARG A 181 -12.30 2.47 -1.12
CA ARG A 181 -13.56 2.65 -1.85
C ARG A 181 -13.40 3.50 -3.11
N SER A 182 -12.54 4.51 -3.05
CA SER A 182 -12.31 5.42 -4.18
C SER A 182 -11.68 4.75 -5.40
N CYS A 183 -10.98 3.64 -5.22
CA CYS A 183 -10.26 2.94 -6.29
C CYS A 183 -10.76 1.50 -6.56
N GLU A 184 -11.66 0.96 -5.73
CA GLU A 184 -12.10 -0.44 -5.85
C GLU A 184 -12.67 -0.78 -7.23
N ALA A 185 -13.53 0.08 -7.79
CA ALA A 185 -14.17 -0.20 -9.08
C ALA A 185 -13.17 -0.24 -10.24
N ASP A 186 -12.21 0.69 -10.26
CA ASP A 186 -11.19 0.75 -11.30
C ASP A 186 -10.24 -0.45 -11.21
N ILE A 187 -9.86 -0.83 -9.98
CA ILE A 187 -9.02 -2.01 -9.76
C ILE A 187 -9.76 -3.28 -10.16
N ALA A 188 -11.04 -3.45 -9.80
CA ALA A 188 -11.84 -4.60 -10.19
C ALA A 188 -11.93 -4.73 -11.72
N ALA A 189 -12.23 -3.64 -12.42
CA ALA A 189 -12.29 -3.63 -13.88
C ALA A 189 -10.93 -3.96 -14.53
N PHE A 190 -9.83 -3.50 -13.93
CA PHE A 190 -8.49 -3.85 -14.39
C PHE A 190 -8.22 -5.35 -14.19
N MET A 191 -8.54 -5.89 -13.01
CA MET A 191 -8.24 -7.28 -12.65
C MET A 191 -9.10 -8.29 -13.41
N GLU A 192 -10.31 -7.93 -13.87
CA GLU A 192 -11.13 -8.78 -14.76
C GLU A 192 -10.42 -9.13 -16.07
N ASN A 193 -9.54 -8.26 -16.57
CA ASN A 193 -8.80 -8.42 -17.81
C ASN A 193 -7.31 -8.73 -17.58
N TYR A 194 -6.91 -8.97 -16.34
CA TYR A 194 -5.53 -9.23 -16.01
C TYR A 194 -5.16 -10.68 -16.37
N GLU A 195 -4.22 -10.82 -17.30
CA GLU A 195 -3.53 -12.08 -17.61
C GLU A 195 -2.12 -12.06 -17.00
N ALA A 196 -1.77 -13.09 -16.21
CA ALA A 196 -0.50 -13.20 -15.50
C ALA A 196 0.68 -13.51 -16.43
#